data_14fbfc068b232620674e9a1a775f8572
#
_entry.id   14fbfc068b232620674e9a1a775f8572
#
_cell.length_a   1.000
_cell.length_b   1.000
_cell.length_c   1.000
_cell.angle_alpha   90.00
_cell.angle_beta   90.00
_cell.angle_gamma   90.00
#
_symmetry.space_group_name_H-M   'P 1'
#
loop_
_entity.id
_entity.type
_entity.pdbx_description
1 polymer ?
#
loop_
_entity_poly.entity_id
_entity_poly.type
_entity_poly.pdbx_seq_one_letter_code
_entity_poly.pdbx_strand_id
1 'polypeptide(L)'
;MNPAIRLEVSIDDQTLKLIEGDQCLRSFPISTAAKGMGFIEGTFRTPTGRFRIVEKIGGGEALGTIFKKRAPAGHWSAGQNQECDLVLTRILRLEGLDPENANTLERHIYIHGTNREDRIGQPASQGCIRLGNQQMIELFEKVDEGAELVIHPATRQRGKLMFIDCDSTLSTIEGIDELARARGELVFSKVVALTNAAMNGEIPITDIFPRRMEMIRPDRALCAQIARLYVETIVPGAFDLIAHAKQSGWTPVILSGGFSDLIKPLAARLGIDHVEAVPLMFDDCGGYLDFGRDYPTTRNLGKNEVIRDWKAAMLPERVVMIGDGVSDLETRPDVDLFIGYGGVVSRRAVQEGADRWVLGLSEIPQHLGALSDKFIDEPPPGGSAIEL
;
A
#
# COMPACT_ATOMS: atom_id res chain seq x y z
N MET A 1 -1.26 -36.42 26.04
CA MET A 1 -1.94 -35.27 25.42
C MET A 1 -1.49 -35.27 23.96
N ASN A 2 -2.42 -35.29 23.01
CA ASN A 2 -2.03 -35.14 21.62
C ASN A 2 -1.33 -33.79 21.47
N PRO A 3 -0.20 -33.70 20.75
CA PRO A 3 0.46 -32.43 20.50
C PRO A 3 -0.50 -31.46 19.79
N ALA A 4 -0.51 -30.21 20.24
CA ALA A 4 -1.41 -29.21 19.68
C ALA A 4 -1.05 -28.94 18.20
N ILE A 5 -2.06 -28.84 17.36
CA ILE A 5 -1.93 -28.44 15.95
C ILE A 5 -1.64 -26.94 15.92
N ARG A 6 -0.61 -26.56 15.15
CA ARG A 6 -0.28 -25.17 14.83
C ARG A 6 -0.12 -24.95 13.33
N LEU A 7 -0.23 -23.73 12.91
CA LEU A 7 -0.05 -23.31 11.53
C LEU A 7 1.20 -22.44 11.38
N GLU A 8 1.89 -22.60 10.26
CA GLU A 8 3.01 -21.71 9.88
C GLU A 8 2.83 -21.25 8.44
N VAL A 9 2.93 -19.96 8.22
CA VAL A 9 2.88 -19.32 6.90
C VAL A 9 4.25 -18.78 6.55
N SER A 10 4.78 -19.17 5.39
CA SER A 10 5.96 -18.57 4.76
C SER A 10 5.52 -17.65 3.64
N ILE A 11 5.78 -16.34 3.81
CA ILE A 11 5.52 -15.35 2.76
C ILE A 11 6.51 -15.51 1.60
N ASP A 12 7.76 -15.88 1.88
CA ASP A 12 8.77 -16.12 0.84
C ASP A 12 8.42 -17.27 -0.10
N ASP A 13 7.88 -18.36 0.47
CA ASP A 13 7.58 -19.58 -0.28
C ASP A 13 6.11 -19.67 -0.69
N GLN A 14 5.27 -18.72 -0.25
CA GLN A 14 3.82 -18.74 -0.46
C GLN A 14 3.20 -20.06 -0.05
N THR A 15 3.51 -20.54 1.17
CA THR A 15 3.03 -21.80 1.71
C THR A 15 2.44 -21.63 3.11
N LEU A 16 1.42 -22.44 3.42
CA LEU A 16 0.86 -22.65 4.75
C LEU A 16 1.08 -24.11 5.15
N LYS A 17 1.74 -24.32 6.28
CA LYS A 17 1.98 -25.66 6.85
C LYS A 17 1.08 -25.92 8.04
N LEU A 18 0.52 -27.12 8.09
CA LEU A 18 -0.18 -27.70 9.23
C LEU A 18 0.80 -28.59 9.97
N ILE A 19 1.06 -28.30 11.24
CA ILE A 19 2.12 -28.95 12.03
C ILE A 19 1.53 -29.51 13.31
N GLU A 20 1.85 -30.76 13.63
CA GLU A 20 1.56 -31.43 14.91
C GLU A 20 2.90 -31.78 15.61
N GLY A 21 3.16 -31.18 16.75
CA GLY A 21 4.48 -31.28 17.39
C GLY A 21 5.58 -30.74 16.45
N ASP A 22 6.50 -31.62 16.03
CA ASP A 22 7.58 -31.29 15.07
C ASP A 22 7.31 -31.82 13.66
N GLN A 23 6.17 -32.49 13.45
CA GLN A 23 5.83 -33.11 12.18
C GLN A 23 4.95 -32.20 11.33
N CYS A 24 5.41 -31.89 10.10
CA CYS A 24 4.56 -31.25 9.09
C CYS A 24 3.58 -32.29 8.51
N LEU A 25 2.30 -32.18 8.87
CA LEU A 25 1.24 -33.07 8.38
C LEU A 25 0.84 -32.71 6.95
N ARG A 26 0.85 -31.43 6.59
CA ARG A 26 0.39 -30.93 5.29
C ARG A 26 1.03 -29.59 4.98
N SER A 27 1.29 -29.35 3.70
CA SER A 27 1.69 -28.04 3.16
C SER A 27 0.74 -27.65 2.03
N PHE A 28 0.22 -26.42 2.10
CA PHE A 28 -0.71 -25.85 1.13
C PHE A 28 -0.05 -24.67 0.42
N PRO A 29 -0.12 -24.57 -0.91
CA PRO A 29 0.21 -23.34 -1.58
C PRO A 29 -0.86 -22.28 -1.27
N ILE A 30 -0.42 -21.03 -1.05
CA ILE A 30 -1.28 -19.92 -0.67
C ILE A 30 -1.04 -18.70 -1.55
N SER A 31 -1.82 -17.65 -1.33
CA SER A 31 -1.55 -16.32 -1.88
C SER A 31 -1.71 -15.28 -0.77
N THR A 32 -0.63 -14.56 -0.46
CA THR A 32 -0.63 -13.42 0.47
C THR A 32 -0.74 -12.10 -0.31
N ALA A 33 -0.63 -10.95 0.39
CA ALA A 33 -0.83 -9.64 -0.22
C ALA A 33 0.14 -9.34 -1.36
N ALA A 34 -0.38 -8.80 -2.47
CA ALA A 34 0.43 -8.27 -3.58
C ALA A 34 1.35 -7.13 -3.14
N LYS A 35 0.91 -6.33 -2.16
CA LYS A 35 1.67 -5.23 -1.58
C LYS A 35 2.64 -5.65 -0.46
N GLY A 36 2.87 -6.97 -0.26
CA GLY A 36 3.78 -7.52 0.74
C GLY A 36 3.24 -7.48 2.16
N MET A 37 4.13 -7.28 3.15
CA MET A 37 3.83 -7.30 4.58
C MET A 37 3.51 -5.89 5.10
N GLY A 38 2.74 -5.78 6.20
CA GLY A 38 2.54 -4.52 6.91
C GLY A 38 1.33 -4.53 7.81
N PHE A 39 1.30 -3.56 8.74
CA PHE A 39 0.36 -3.49 9.86
C PHE A 39 -0.63 -2.32 9.74
N ILE A 40 -0.38 -1.35 8.86
CA ILE A 40 -1.22 -0.16 8.70
C ILE A 40 -2.55 -0.53 8.04
N GLU A 41 -3.66 -0.07 8.61
CA GLU A 41 -4.99 -0.25 8.05
C GLU A 41 -5.13 0.44 6.68
N GLY A 42 -5.90 -0.18 5.77
CA GLY A 42 -6.12 0.35 4.42
C GLY A 42 -4.96 0.13 3.43
N THR A 43 -3.79 -0.39 3.87
CA THR A 43 -2.64 -0.64 2.98
C THR A 43 -2.76 -1.93 2.18
N PHE A 44 -3.72 -2.81 2.50
CA PHE A 44 -3.92 -4.11 1.85
C PHE A 44 -2.71 -5.05 1.93
N ARG A 45 -1.93 -4.97 3.02
CA ARG A 45 -0.77 -5.80 3.29
C ARG A 45 -1.09 -6.90 4.28
N THR A 46 -0.37 -8.04 4.19
CA THR A 46 -0.50 -9.16 5.14
C THR A 46 0.33 -8.86 6.39
N PRO A 47 -0.27 -8.86 7.60
CA PRO A 47 0.50 -8.73 8.83
C PRO A 47 1.30 -10.01 9.12
N THR A 48 2.42 -9.85 9.83
CA THR A 48 3.31 -10.96 10.25
C THR A 48 3.31 -11.12 11.76
N GLY A 49 3.98 -12.17 12.28
CA GLY A 49 4.06 -12.45 13.72
C GLY A 49 3.12 -13.58 14.14
N ARG A 50 2.67 -13.53 15.39
CA ARG A 50 1.85 -14.57 16.00
C ARG A 50 0.37 -14.21 15.96
N PHE A 51 -0.47 -15.21 15.69
CA PHE A 51 -1.92 -15.07 15.60
C PHE A 51 -2.59 -16.26 16.25
N ARG A 52 -3.90 -16.11 16.47
CA ARG A 52 -4.80 -17.18 16.90
C ARG A 52 -6.05 -17.19 16.01
N ILE A 53 -6.54 -18.39 15.69
CA ILE A 53 -7.85 -18.55 15.05
C ILE A 53 -8.91 -18.34 16.12
N VAL A 54 -9.73 -17.29 15.98
CA VAL A 54 -10.78 -16.96 16.96
C VAL A 54 -12.17 -17.37 16.54
N GLU A 55 -12.37 -17.62 15.24
CA GLU A 55 -13.69 -18.00 14.73
C GLU A 55 -13.56 -18.77 13.41
N LYS A 56 -14.38 -19.80 13.27
CA LYS A 56 -14.50 -20.65 12.06
C LYS A 56 -15.87 -20.44 11.44
N ILE A 57 -15.96 -19.93 10.21
CA ILE A 57 -17.21 -19.60 9.54
C ILE A 57 -17.37 -20.42 8.26
N GLY A 58 -18.60 -20.90 8.03
CA GLY A 58 -18.98 -21.63 6.83
C GLY A 58 -18.91 -23.15 6.98
N GLY A 59 -18.82 -23.70 8.20
CA GLY A 59 -18.93 -25.13 8.43
C GLY A 59 -20.24 -25.71 7.84
N GLY A 60 -20.15 -26.75 6.99
CA GLY A 60 -21.29 -27.33 6.30
C GLY A 60 -21.76 -26.62 5.03
N GLU A 61 -21.26 -25.43 4.73
CA GLU A 61 -21.57 -24.72 3.48
C GLU A 61 -20.96 -25.43 2.26
N ALA A 62 -21.60 -25.24 1.10
CA ALA A 62 -21.11 -25.78 -0.16
C ALA A 62 -19.77 -25.17 -0.59
N LEU A 63 -18.95 -25.96 -1.32
CA LEU A 63 -17.76 -25.43 -1.98
C LEU A 63 -18.14 -24.26 -2.88
N GLY A 64 -17.43 -23.13 -2.78
CA GLY A 64 -17.74 -21.94 -3.59
C GLY A 64 -18.82 -21.03 -3.00
N THR A 65 -19.33 -21.28 -1.80
CA THR A 65 -20.21 -20.32 -1.10
C THR A 65 -19.49 -18.99 -0.96
N ILE A 66 -20.16 -17.91 -1.43
CA ILE A 66 -19.67 -16.53 -1.32
C ILE A 66 -20.03 -15.98 0.05
N PHE A 67 -19.07 -15.35 0.72
CA PHE A 67 -19.31 -14.65 1.98
C PHE A 67 -19.23 -13.13 1.80
N LYS A 68 -20.27 -12.42 2.27
CA LYS A 68 -20.28 -10.95 2.41
C LYS A 68 -20.54 -10.61 3.87
N LYS A 69 -19.70 -9.77 4.46
CA LYS A 69 -19.77 -9.45 5.90
C LYS A 69 -19.82 -10.71 6.77
N ARG A 70 -19.11 -11.77 6.36
CA ARG A 70 -19.02 -13.09 7.01
C ARG A 70 -20.29 -13.94 7.00
N ALA A 71 -21.31 -13.53 6.25
CA ALA A 71 -22.53 -14.33 6.06
C ALA A 71 -22.60 -14.88 4.63
N PRO A 72 -23.20 -16.08 4.42
CA PRO A 72 -23.43 -16.62 3.08
C PRO A 72 -24.27 -15.64 2.24
N ALA A 73 -23.81 -15.37 1.01
CA ALA A 73 -24.40 -14.35 0.13
C ALA A 73 -24.48 -14.79 -1.34
N GLY A 74 -24.49 -16.09 -1.59
CA GLY A 74 -24.58 -16.68 -2.91
C GLY A 74 -23.54 -17.76 -3.14
N HIS A 75 -23.39 -18.18 -4.39
CA HIS A 75 -22.51 -19.25 -4.79
C HIS A 75 -21.72 -18.85 -6.05
N TRP A 76 -20.42 -19.11 -6.04
CA TRP A 76 -19.53 -18.98 -7.18
C TRP A 76 -19.21 -20.35 -7.76
N SER A 77 -19.16 -20.44 -9.10
CA SER A 77 -18.75 -21.64 -9.82
C SER A 77 -17.58 -21.31 -10.75
N ALA A 78 -16.70 -22.30 -10.94
CA ALA A 78 -15.57 -22.16 -11.86
C ALA A 78 -16.03 -21.74 -13.27
N GLY A 79 -15.34 -20.77 -13.88
CA GLY A 79 -15.67 -20.21 -15.18
C GLY A 79 -16.58 -18.96 -15.12
N GLN A 80 -17.11 -18.59 -13.96
CA GLN A 80 -17.76 -17.28 -13.81
C GLN A 80 -16.68 -16.20 -13.74
N ASN A 81 -16.72 -15.28 -14.69
CA ASN A 81 -15.80 -14.15 -14.74
C ASN A 81 -16.27 -13.09 -13.74
N GLN A 82 -15.52 -12.91 -12.64
CA GLN A 82 -15.75 -11.82 -11.70
C GLN A 82 -14.44 -11.06 -11.52
N GLU A 83 -14.49 -9.76 -11.74
CA GLU A 83 -13.33 -8.87 -11.59
C GLU A 83 -12.87 -8.71 -10.13
N CYS A 84 -13.79 -8.90 -9.18
CA CYS A 84 -13.52 -8.75 -7.75
C CYS A 84 -12.93 -10.02 -7.13
N ASP A 85 -12.03 -9.83 -6.16
CA ASP A 85 -11.57 -10.90 -5.27
C ASP A 85 -12.68 -11.27 -4.27
N LEU A 86 -13.06 -12.54 -4.25
CA LEU A 86 -14.16 -13.04 -3.42
C LEU A 86 -13.63 -13.85 -2.24
N VAL A 87 -14.29 -13.70 -1.10
CA VAL A 87 -14.14 -14.59 0.05
C VAL A 87 -15.05 -15.79 -0.13
N LEU A 88 -14.47 -16.97 -0.35
CA LEU A 88 -15.23 -18.18 -0.71
C LEU A 88 -15.04 -19.32 0.29
N THR A 89 -15.99 -20.24 0.29
CA THR A 89 -15.93 -21.60 0.81
C THR A 89 -15.89 -21.70 2.33
N ARG A 90 -14.89 -21.14 3.00
CA ARG A 90 -14.70 -21.13 4.47
C ARG A 90 -13.90 -19.89 4.86
N ILE A 91 -14.05 -19.46 6.11
CA ILE A 91 -13.25 -18.39 6.70
C ILE A 91 -12.70 -18.87 8.05
N LEU A 92 -11.39 -18.66 8.24
CA LEU A 92 -10.74 -18.68 9.54
C LEU A 92 -10.37 -17.24 9.90
N ARG A 93 -10.97 -16.68 10.96
CA ARG A 93 -10.67 -15.32 11.43
C ARG A 93 -9.43 -15.35 12.30
N LEU A 94 -8.56 -14.37 12.07
CA LEU A 94 -7.29 -14.24 12.78
C LEU A 94 -7.34 -13.07 13.77
N GLU A 95 -6.89 -13.34 15.00
CA GLU A 95 -6.56 -12.34 16.00
C GLU A 95 -5.05 -12.22 16.12
N GLY A 96 -4.51 -11.01 16.07
CA GLY A 96 -3.08 -10.76 16.30
C GLY A 96 -2.73 -10.86 17.78
N LEU A 97 -1.61 -11.52 18.10
CA LEU A 97 -1.13 -11.72 19.48
C LEU A 97 0.08 -10.85 19.82
N ASP A 98 0.65 -10.15 18.85
CA ASP A 98 1.78 -9.24 19.04
C ASP A 98 1.27 -7.77 18.98
N PRO A 99 1.93 -6.82 19.65
CA PRO A 99 1.49 -5.43 19.67
C PRO A 99 1.33 -4.81 18.28
N GLU A 100 2.22 -5.15 17.34
CA GLU A 100 2.24 -4.62 15.98
C GLU A 100 1.07 -5.11 15.14
N ASN A 101 0.56 -6.32 15.41
CA ASN A 101 -0.51 -6.94 14.65
C ASN A 101 -1.87 -6.98 15.39
N ALA A 102 -1.99 -6.27 16.52
CA ALA A 102 -3.19 -6.28 17.37
C ALA A 102 -4.46 -5.82 16.64
N ASN A 103 -4.33 -4.99 15.58
CA ASN A 103 -5.45 -4.50 14.76
C ASN A 103 -5.94 -5.49 13.68
N THR A 104 -5.47 -6.74 13.69
CA THR A 104 -5.75 -7.75 12.65
C THR A 104 -7.25 -8.04 12.48
N LEU A 105 -8.01 -8.11 13.60
CA LEU A 105 -9.45 -8.34 13.58
C LEU A 105 -10.21 -7.19 12.92
N GLU A 106 -9.83 -5.95 13.18
CA GLU A 106 -10.41 -4.72 12.62
C GLU A 106 -10.11 -4.59 11.14
N ARG A 107 -8.91 -5.00 10.73
CA ARG A 107 -8.47 -5.06 9.34
C ARG A 107 -9.09 -6.21 8.53
N HIS A 108 -9.89 -7.07 9.16
CA HIS A 108 -10.56 -8.20 8.51
C HIS A 108 -9.61 -9.14 7.78
N ILE A 109 -8.47 -9.48 8.41
CA ILE A 109 -7.51 -10.44 7.85
C ILE A 109 -7.97 -11.85 8.15
N TYR A 110 -8.16 -12.65 7.11
CA TYR A 110 -8.69 -14.01 7.16
C TYR A 110 -7.78 -14.99 6.41
N ILE A 111 -7.98 -16.30 6.70
CA ILE A 111 -7.64 -17.39 5.78
C ILE A 111 -8.93 -17.83 5.13
N HIS A 112 -9.00 -17.87 3.78
CA HIS A 112 -10.24 -18.19 3.06
C HIS A 112 -9.99 -18.77 1.66
N GLY A 113 -11.00 -19.41 1.08
CA GLY A 113 -11.02 -19.81 -0.32
C GLY A 113 -11.22 -18.63 -1.26
N THR A 114 -10.87 -18.79 -2.54
CA THR A 114 -10.87 -17.68 -3.53
C THR A 114 -11.40 -18.09 -4.90
N ASN A 115 -11.93 -17.12 -5.65
CA ASN A 115 -12.23 -17.24 -7.09
C ASN A 115 -10.98 -17.05 -7.97
N ARG A 116 -9.82 -16.72 -7.38
CA ARG A 116 -8.56 -16.45 -8.06
C ARG A 116 -7.55 -17.57 -7.78
N GLU A 117 -7.97 -18.84 -7.97
CA GLU A 117 -7.08 -19.99 -7.77
C GLU A 117 -5.87 -19.97 -8.73
N ASP A 118 -6.00 -19.28 -9.87
CA ASP A 118 -4.91 -19.00 -10.83
C ASP A 118 -3.75 -18.20 -10.23
N ARG A 119 -3.97 -17.54 -9.07
CA ARG A 119 -3.00 -16.73 -8.36
C ARG A 119 -2.42 -17.39 -7.11
N ILE A 120 -2.83 -18.61 -6.79
CA ILE A 120 -2.23 -19.34 -5.67
C ILE A 120 -0.76 -19.67 -5.99
N GLY A 121 0.10 -19.54 -4.98
CA GLY A 121 1.56 -19.63 -5.13
C GLY A 121 2.24 -18.29 -5.42
N GLN A 122 1.48 -17.20 -5.53
CA GLN A 122 2.01 -15.85 -5.79
C GLN A 122 1.39 -14.83 -4.83
N PRO A 123 2.12 -13.77 -4.42
CA PRO A 123 1.55 -12.64 -3.69
C PRO A 123 0.56 -11.89 -4.59
N ALA A 124 -0.74 -11.97 -4.33
CA ALA A 124 -1.78 -11.37 -5.17
C ALA A 124 -3.05 -10.96 -4.42
N SER A 125 -3.14 -11.18 -3.09
CA SER A 125 -4.32 -10.81 -2.29
C SER A 125 -4.32 -9.33 -1.87
N GLN A 126 -5.37 -8.94 -1.18
CA GLN A 126 -5.52 -7.61 -0.56
C GLN A 126 -5.36 -7.69 0.97
N GLY A 127 -4.45 -8.53 1.47
CA GLY A 127 -4.11 -8.66 2.89
C GLY A 127 -4.40 -10.04 3.47
N CYS A 128 -5.48 -10.69 3.07
CA CYS A 128 -5.86 -12.03 3.51
C CYS A 128 -4.92 -13.11 2.95
N ILE A 129 -4.95 -14.29 3.57
CA ILE A 129 -4.27 -15.50 3.11
C ILE A 129 -5.28 -16.34 2.35
N ARG A 130 -5.06 -16.53 1.04
CA ARG A 130 -5.97 -17.28 0.17
C ARG A 130 -5.45 -18.68 -0.09
N LEU A 131 -6.37 -19.66 -0.05
CA LEU A 131 -6.14 -21.04 -0.46
C LEU A 131 -7.06 -21.41 -1.64
N GLY A 132 -6.70 -22.46 -2.35
CA GLY A 132 -7.65 -23.15 -3.24
C GLY A 132 -8.87 -23.64 -2.44
N ASN A 133 -10.06 -23.60 -3.05
CA ASN A 133 -11.30 -23.85 -2.32
C ASN A 133 -11.38 -25.23 -1.69
N GLN A 134 -10.89 -26.28 -2.38
CA GLN A 134 -10.85 -27.64 -1.85
C GLN A 134 -9.85 -27.76 -0.68
N GLN A 135 -8.70 -27.10 -0.80
CA GLN A 135 -7.66 -27.06 0.23
C GLN A 135 -8.13 -26.30 1.47
N MET A 136 -8.96 -25.27 1.26
CA MET A 136 -9.56 -24.52 2.36
C MET A 136 -10.51 -25.38 3.19
N ILE A 137 -11.30 -26.27 2.57
CA ILE A 137 -12.13 -27.25 3.30
C ILE A 137 -11.22 -28.18 4.11
N GLU A 138 -10.19 -28.77 3.48
CA GLU A 138 -9.27 -29.68 4.15
C GLU A 138 -8.61 -29.03 5.39
N LEU A 139 -8.14 -27.79 5.26
CA LEU A 139 -7.56 -27.05 6.36
C LEU A 139 -8.58 -26.78 7.46
N PHE A 140 -9.78 -26.32 7.08
CA PHE A 140 -10.86 -25.97 8.01
C PHE A 140 -11.28 -27.13 8.89
N GLU A 141 -11.31 -28.36 8.36
CA GLU A 141 -11.69 -29.56 9.11
C GLU A 141 -10.62 -30.03 10.10
N LYS A 142 -9.35 -29.63 9.88
CA LYS A 142 -8.20 -30.08 10.68
C LYS A 142 -7.79 -29.10 11.79
N VAL A 143 -8.24 -27.88 11.75
CA VAL A 143 -7.87 -26.87 12.73
C VAL A 143 -9.06 -26.49 13.60
N ASP A 144 -8.81 -26.26 14.88
CA ASP A 144 -9.82 -25.80 15.84
C ASP A 144 -9.67 -24.30 16.14
N GLU A 145 -10.75 -23.71 16.67
CA GLU A 145 -10.65 -22.40 17.31
C GLU A 145 -9.65 -22.46 18.46
N GLY A 146 -8.85 -21.41 18.61
CA GLY A 146 -7.72 -21.37 19.54
C GLY A 146 -6.40 -21.87 18.95
N ALA A 147 -6.39 -22.49 17.76
CA ALA A 147 -5.14 -22.90 17.11
C ALA A 147 -4.23 -21.69 16.83
N GLU A 148 -2.94 -21.86 17.11
CA GLU A 148 -1.94 -20.83 16.88
C GLU A 148 -1.47 -20.85 15.41
N LEU A 149 -1.19 -19.65 14.92
CA LEU A 149 -0.62 -19.41 13.60
C LEU A 149 0.57 -18.46 13.72
N VAL A 150 1.68 -18.80 13.06
CA VAL A 150 2.81 -17.88 12.88
C VAL A 150 2.92 -17.53 11.40
N ILE A 151 2.91 -16.24 11.09
CA ILE A 151 3.21 -15.73 9.74
C ILE A 151 4.63 -15.20 9.77
N HIS A 152 5.54 -15.93 9.15
CA HIS A 152 6.96 -15.58 9.06
C HIS A 152 7.14 -14.41 8.10
N PRO A 153 7.88 -13.37 8.49
CA PRO A 153 8.20 -12.26 7.60
C PRO A 153 9.01 -12.76 6.39
N ALA A 154 8.84 -12.09 5.26
CA ALA A 154 9.71 -12.32 4.12
C ALA A 154 11.15 -11.93 4.45
N THR A 155 12.11 -12.73 4.00
CA THR A 155 13.53 -12.50 4.22
C THR A 155 14.27 -12.18 2.92
N ARG A 156 13.67 -12.48 1.76
CA ARG A 156 14.25 -12.23 0.44
C ARG A 156 14.02 -10.79 0.03
N GLN A 157 15.06 -10.09 -0.36
CA GLN A 157 15.00 -8.78 -0.98
C GLN A 157 14.19 -8.83 -2.27
N ARG A 158 13.33 -7.82 -2.49
CA ARG A 158 12.40 -7.78 -3.63
C ARG A 158 12.60 -6.51 -4.45
N GLY A 159 13.64 -6.53 -5.30
CA GLY A 159 13.86 -5.49 -6.29
C GLY A 159 14.15 -4.10 -5.69
N LYS A 160 13.81 -3.07 -6.44
CA LYS A 160 14.07 -1.67 -6.12
C LYS A 160 12.76 -0.90 -6.09
N LEU A 161 12.58 0.03 -5.14
CA LEU A 161 11.38 0.84 -5.01
C LEU A 161 11.62 2.26 -5.51
N MET A 162 10.74 2.74 -6.38
CA MET A 162 10.72 4.12 -6.87
C MET A 162 9.42 4.78 -6.43
N PHE A 163 9.46 5.60 -5.39
CA PHE A 163 8.36 6.46 -5.02
C PHE A 163 8.38 7.73 -5.85
N ILE A 164 7.21 8.12 -6.34
CA ILE A 164 7.07 9.31 -7.18
C ILE A 164 5.85 10.08 -6.69
N ASP A 165 6.03 11.37 -6.42
CA ASP A 165 4.88 12.24 -6.14
C ASP A 165 4.02 12.42 -7.39
N CYS A 166 2.77 12.84 -7.21
CA CYS A 166 1.82 12.98 -8.31
C CYS A 166 1.63 14.42 -8.75
N ASP A 167 1.16 15.26 -7.80
CA ASP A 167 0.83 16.67 -8.05
C ASP A 167 2.09 17.44 -8.36
N SER A 168 2.07 18.28 -9.40
CA SER A 168 3.25 19.02 -9.86
C SER A 168 4.50 18.18 -10.18
N THR A 169 4.38 16.83 -10.22
CA THR A 169 5.49 15.90 -10.53
C THR A 169 5.16 14.96 -11.70
N LEU A 170 4.14 14.09 -11.61
CA LEU A 170 3.66 13.27 -12.73
C LEU A 170 2.56 13.94 -13.54
N SER A 171 1.85 14.87 -12.93
CA SER A 171 0.88 15.75 -13.58
C SER A 171 1.21 17.19 -13.27
N THR A 172 0.83 18.13 -14.16
CA THR A 172 1.11 19.55 -13.99
C THR A 172 0.10 20.25 -13.09
N ILE A 173 -0.90 19.56 -12.53
CA ILE A 173 -1.95 20.13 -11.69
C ILE A 173 -1.80 19.73 -10.22
N GLU A 174 -2.49 20.48 -9.36
CA GLU A 174 -2.73 20.20 -7.95
C GLU A 174 -4.20 19.77 -7.78
N GLY A 175 -4.45 18.49 -7.47
CA GLY A 175 -5.80 17.92 -7.51
C GLY A 175 -6.79 18.59 -6.56
N ILE A 176 -6.35 18.98 -5.37
CA ILE A 176 -7.23 19.65 -4.41
C ILE A 176 -7.62 21.05 -4.88
N ASP A 177 -6.71 21.74 -5.58
CA ASP A 177 -6.97 23.07 -6.12
C ASP A 177 -7.94 23.00 -7.29
N GLU A 178 -7.83 21.99 -8.16
CA GLU A 178 -8.76 21.78 -9.25
C GLU A 178 -10.18 21.37 -8.76
N LEU A 179 -10.26 20.55 -7.71
CA LEU A 179 -11.53 20.28 -7.04
C LEU A 179 -12.18 21.57 -6.48
N ALA A 180 -11.37 22.41 -5.83
CA ALA A 180 -11.85 23.67 -5.27
C ALA A 180 -12.28 24.65 -6.38
N ARG A 181 -11.51 24.75 -7.46
CA ARG A 181 -11.80 25.58 -8.63
C ARG A 181 -13.14 25.19 -9.28
N ALA A 182 -13.39 23.89 -9.39
CA ALA A 182 -14.65 23.38 -9.93
C ALA A 182 -15.89 23.72 -9.05
N ARG A 183 -15.69 24.00 -7.76
CA ARG A 183 -16.75 24.51 -6.84
C ARG A 183 -16.92 26.03 -6.90
N GLY A 184 -16.11 26.73 -7.69
CA GLY A 184 -16.19 28.17 -7.94
C GLY A 184 -15.10 28.97 -7.23
N GLU A 185 -14.92 30.21 -7.73
CA GLU A 185 -13.82 31.10 -7.35
C GLU A 185 -13.73 31.38 -5.84
N LEU A 186 -14.89 31.48 -5.17
CA LEU A 186 -14.95 31.73 -3.72
C LEU A 186 -14.39 30.55 -2.91
N VAL A 187 -14.68 29.30 -3.34
CA VAL A 187 -14.16 28.10 -2.67
C VAL A 187 -12.68 27.99 -2.95
N PHE A 188 -12.26 28.18 -4.19
CA PHE A 188 -10.86 28.16 -4.60
C PHE A 188 -10.01 29.16 -3.81
N SER A 189 -10.41 30.42 -3.73
CA SER A 189 -9.69 31.45 -2.96
C SER A 189 -9.54 31.10 -1.48
N LYS A 190 -10.58 30.50 -0.86
CA LYS A 190 -10.52 30.06 0.54
C LYS A 190 -9.56 28.87 0.73
N VAL A 191 -9.58 27.91 -0.20
CA VAL A 191 -8.68 26.73 -0.15
C VAL A 191 -7.23 27.17 -0.30
N VAL A 192 -6.93 28.06 -1.25
CA VAL A 192 -5.59 28.65 -1.41
C VAL A 192 -5.13 29.40 -0.15
N ALA A 193 -6.03 30.19 0.45
CA ALA A 193 -5.70 30.91 1.69
C ALA A 193 -5.35 29.95 2.84
N LEU A 194 -6.09 28.83 3.00
CA LEU A 194 -5.76 27.81 3.98
C LEU A 194 -4.42 27.14 3.70
N THR A 195 -4.12 26.88 2.42
CA THR A 195 -2.82 26.31 2.03
C THR A 195 -1.67 27.22 2.43
N ASN A 196 -1.79 28.52 2.14
CA ASN A 196 -0.79 29.52 2.48
C ASN A 196 -0.61 29.66 4.01
N ALA A 197 -1.72 29.69 4.78
CA ALA A 197 -1.67 29.74 6.24
C ALA A 197 -0.93 28.53 6.84
N ALA A 198 -1.09 27.32 6.25
CA ALA A 198 -0.32 26.16 6.64
C ALA A 198 1.16 26.30 6.35
N MET A 199 1.48 26.72 5.12
CA MET A 199 2.87 26.91 4.70
C MET A 199 3.60 27.94 5.56
N ASN A 200 2.86 28.94 6.08
CA ASN A 200 3.38 29.93 7.02
C ASN A 200 3.45 29.42 8.48
N GLY A 201 2.97 28.21 8.75
CA GLY A 201 2.93 27.65 10.11
C GLY A 201 1.82 28.23 11.01
N GLU A 202 0.85 28.95 10.45
CA GLU A 202 -0.25 29.60 11.18
C GLU A 202 -1.33 28.59 11.60
N ILE A 203 -1.48 27.50 10.84
CA ILE A 203 -2.46 26.44 11.06
C ILE A 203 -1.76 25.08 10.90
N PRO A 204 -1.98 24.11 11.81
CA PRO A 204 -1.48 22.74 11.66
C PRO A 204 -2.00 22.07 10.37
N ILE A 205 -1.15 21.33 9.65
CA ILE A 205 -1.53 20.60 8.43
C ILE A 205 -2.71 19.66 8.68
N THR A 206 -2.75 19.02 9.84
CA THR A 206 -3.84 18.12 10.24
C THR A 206 -5.21 18.79 10.27
N ASP A 207 -5.27 20.10 10.51
CA ASP A 207 -6.52 20.86 10.57
C ASP A 207 -6.96 21.37 9.21
N ILE A 208 -6.03 21.45 8.25
CA ILE A 208 -6.30 22.03 6.94
C ILE A 208 -7.04 21.05 6.05
N PHE A 209 -6.61 19.79 6.04
CA PHE A 209 -7.20 18.77 5.21
C PHE A 209 -8.73 18.65 5.43
N PRO A 210 -9.22 18.50 6.67
CA PRO A 210 -10.66 18.48 6.95
C PRO A 210 -11.38 19.77 6.49
N ARG A 211 -10.80 20.95 6.77
CA ARG A 211 -11.44 22.23 6.42
C ARG A 211 -11.59 22.42 4.91
N ARG A 212 -10.58 22.01 4.12
CA ARG A 212 -10.70 22.02 2.65
C ARG A 212 -11.79 21.07 2.18
N MET A 213 -11.85 19.86 2.73
CA MET A 213 -12.83 18.85 2.33
C MET A 213 -14.26 19.23 2.68
N GLU A 214 -14.48 19.91 3.81
CA GLU A 214 -15.80 20.46 4.15
C GLU A 214 -16.30 21.49 3.13
N MET A 215 -15.40 22.31 2.57
CA MET A 215 -15.76 23.32 1.55
C MET A 215 -15.95 22.70 0.16
N ILE A 216 -15.13 21.71 -0.18
CA ILE A 216 -15.14 21.11 -1.53
C ILE A 216 -16.22 20.05 -1.67
N ARG A 217 -16.31 19.08 -0.73
CA ARG A 217 -17.25 17.94 -0.74
C ARG A 217 -17.40 17.32 -2.14
N PRO A 218 -16.32 16.75 -2.71
CA PRO A 218 -16.32 16.30 -4.10
C PRO A 218 -17.17 15.01 -4.24
N ASP A 219 -18.18 15.04 -5.13
CA ASP A 219 -18.92 13.85 -5.52
C ASP A 219 -18.12 13.00 -6.54
N ARG A 220 -18.55 11.76 -6.80
CA ARG A 220 -17.89 10.86 -7.76
C ARG A 220 -17.79 11.45 -9.16
N ALA A 221 -18.78 12.25 -9.59
CA ALA A 221 -18.79 12.85 -10.92
C ALA A 221 -17.69 13.90 -11.05
N LEU A 222 -17.53 14.76 -10.04
CA LEU A 222 -16.45 15.74 -9.98
C LEU A 222 -15.09 15.04 -9.89
N CYS A 223 -14.95 14.02 -9.05
CA CYS A 223 -13.72 13.23 -8.98
C CYS A 223 -13.34 12.64 -10.35
N ALA A 224 -14.32 12.06 -11.07
CA ALA A 224 -14.07 11.54 -12.42
C ALA A 224 -13.69 12.62 -13.44
N GLN A 225 -14.18 13.84 -13.29
CA GLN A 225 -13.77 14.98 -14.12
C GLN A 225 -12.32 15.36 -13.86
N ILE A 226 -11.92 15.54 -12.60
CA ILE A 226 -10.54 15.90 -12.25
C ILE A 226 -9.56 14.75 -12.55
N ALA A 227 -9.99 13.50 -12.38
CA ALA A 227 -9.18 12.35 -12.76
C ALA A 227 -8.84 12.35 -14.27
N ARG A 228 -9.77 12.78 -15.15
CA ARG A 228 -9.47 12.98 -16.58
C ARG A 228 -8.45 14.08 -16.79
N LEU A 229 -8.56 15.19 -16.05
CA LEU A 229 -7.62 16.30 -16.14
C LEU A 229 -6.20 15.86 -15.75
N TYR A 230 -6.05 15.01 -14.72
CA TYR A 230 -4.75 14.40 -14.38
C TYR A 230 -4.13 13.65 -15.57
N VAL A 231 -4.94 12.89 -16.32
CA VAL A 231 -4.46 12.13 -17.49
C VAL A 231 -4.10 13.07 -18.66
N GLU A 232 -4.86 14.15 -18.84
CA GLU A 232 -4.64 15.14 -19.91
C GLU A 232 -3.40 16.01 -19.65
N THR A 233 -2.99 16.14 -18.39
CA THR A 233 -1.87 16.98 -17.95
C THR A 233 -0.64 16.21 -17.50
N ILE A 234 -0.50 14.95 -17.98
CA ILE A 234 0.71 14.14 -17.71
C ILE A 234 1.96 14.88 -18.16
N VAL A 235 2.94 14.97 -17.26
CA VAL A 235 4.22 15.64 -17.50
C VAL A 235 5.00 14.92 -18.62
N PRO A 236 5.59 15.67 -19.57
CA PRO A 236 6.45 15.08 -20.61
C PRO A 236 7.59 14.24 -20.02
N GLY A 237 7.83 13.06 -20.61
CA GLY A 237 8.84 12.11 -20.12
C GLY A 237 8.36 11.13 -19.05
N ALA A 238 7.15 11.28 -18.50
CA ALA A 238 6.63 10.35 -17.48
C ALA A 238 6.51 8.92 -18.01
N PHE A 239 6.01 8.71 -19.23
CA PHE A 239 5.92 7.38 -19.84
C PHE A 239 7.29 6.72 -19.97
N ASP A 240 8.27 7.46 -20.47
CA ASP A 240 9.63 6.94 -20.68
C ASP A 240 10.32 6.61 -19.36
N LEU A 241 10.14 7.47 -18.35
CA LEU A 241 10.64 7.22 -16.99
C LEU A 241 10.07 5.91 -16.42
N ILE A 242 8.75 5.71 -16.49
CA ILE A 242 8.11 4.51 -15.92
C ILE A 242 8.51 3.26 -16.70
N ALA A 243 8.58 3.33 -18.03
CA ALA A 243 9.06 2.23 -18.86
C ALA A 243 10.50 1.84 -18.50
N HIS A 244 11.40 2.83 -18.42
CA HIS A 244 12.79 2.63 -18.01
C HIS A 244 12.90 2.03 -16.60
N ALA A 245 12.15 2.55 -15.64
CA ALA A 245 12.14 2.06 -14.27
C ALA A 245 11.78 0.57 -14.22
N LYS A 246 10.68 0.16 -14.87
CA LYS A 246 10.25 -1.25 -14.91
C LYS A 246 11.29 -2.15 -15.59
N GLN A 247 11.85 -1.73 -16.71
CA GLN A 247 12.91 -2.48 -17.44
C GLN A 247 14.16 -2.66 -16.58
N SER A 248 14.47 -1.69 -15.71
CA SER A 248 15.64 -1.70 -14.82
C SER A 248 15.37 -2.34 -13.45
N GLY A 249 14.23 -3.02 -13.29
CA GLY A 249 13.87 -3.76 -12.08
C GLY A 249 13.37 -2.88 -10.92
N TRP A 250 12.98 -1.63 -11.19
CA TRP A 250 12.30 -0.78 -10.22
C TRP A 250 10.80 -1.05 -10.20
N THR A 251 10.21 -1.01 -9.02
CA THR A 251 8.76 -0.98 -8.82
C THR A 251 8.33 0.46 -8.59
N PRO A 252 7.67 1.12 -9.56
CA PRO A 252 7.17 2.46 -9.38
C PRO A 252 5.92 2.45 -8.50
N VAL A 253 5.88 3.37 -7.54
CA VAL A 253 4.79 3.60 -6.60
C VAL A 253 4.47 5.08 -6.59
N ILE A 254 3.24 5.47 -6.89
CA ILE A 254 2.81 6.86 -6.66
C ILE A 254 2.58 7.05 -5.16
N LEU A 255 3.22 8.07 -4.58
CA LEU A 255 3.09 8.43 -3.16
C LEU A 255 2.70 9.90 -3.04
N SER A 256 1.42 10.16 -2.78
CA SER A 256 0.85 11.49 -2.83
C SER A 256 0.01 11.85 -1.60
N GLY A 257 0.00 13.13 -1.23
CA GLY A 257 -0.97 13.71 -0.33
C GLY A 257 -2.34 13.98 -0.97
N GLY A 258 -2.48 13.75 -2.28
CA GLY A 258 -3.73 13.85 -3.02
C GLY A 258 -4.66 12.66 -2.81
N PHE A 259 -5.71 12.57 -3.63
CA PHE A 259 -6.75 11.55 -3.50
C PHE A 259 -6.58 10.39 -4.47
N SER A 260 -6.65 9.16 -3.96
CA SER A 260 -6.48 7.94 -4.76
C SER A 260 -7.49 7.84 -5.90
N ASP A 261 -8.72 8.35 -5.71
CA ASP A 261 -9.79 8.31 -6.70
C ASP A 261 -9.50 9.22 -7.91
N LEU A 262 -8.71 10.28 -7.73
CA LEU A 262 -8.26 11.17 -8.80
C LEU A 262 -7.03 10.62 -9.51
N ILE A 263 -6.11 10.00 -8.77
CA ILE A 263 -4.77 9.61 -9.23
C ILE A 263 -4.77 8.25 -9.94
N LYS A 264 -5.62 7.30 -9.54
CA LYS A 264 -5.68 5.95 -10.12
C LYS A 264 -5.80 5.91 -11.66
N PRO A 265 -6.63 6.74 -12.33
CA PRO A 265 -6.68 6.77 -13.80
C PRO A 265 -5.36 7.19 -14.45
N LEU A 266 -4.63 8.16 -13.86
CA LEU A 266 -3.28 8.54 -14.30
C LEU A 266 -2.31 7.38 -14.10
N ALA A 267 -2.31 6.74 -12.92
CA ALA A 267 -1.49 5.57 -12.63
C ALA A 267 -1.72 4.45 -13.65
N ALA A 268 -2.98 4.11 -13.92
CA ALA A 268 -3.35 3.11 -14.92
C ALA A 268 -2.86 3.50 -16.32
N ARG A 269 -2.95 4.77 -16.71
CA ARG A 269 -2.48 5.28 -18.00
C ARG A 269 -0.96 5.18 -18.14
N LEU A 270 -0.20 5.39 -17.06
CA LEU A 270 1.26 5.24 -17.00
C LEU A 270 1.69 3.78 -16.79
N GLY A 271 0.75 2.87 -16.51
CA GLY A 271 1.03 1.48 -16.19
C GLY A 271 1.59 1.29 -14.77
N ILE A 272 1.34 2.20 -13.83
CA ILE A 272 1.76 2.07 -12.42
C ILE A 272 0.69 1.32 -11.65
N ASP A 273 1.06 0.21 -11.01
CA ASP A 273 0.13 -0.67 -10.31
C ASP A 273 -0.12 -0.26 -8.86
N HIS A 274 0.73 0.60 -8.29
CA HIS A 274 0.73 0.96 -6.88
C HIS A 274 0.50 2.44 -6.68
N VAL A 275 -0.55 2.77 -5.92
CA VAL A 275 -0.92 4.15 -5.56
C VAL A 275 -1.12 4.20 -4.05
N GLU A 276 -0.33 5.02 -3.37
CA GLU A 276 -0.43 5.38 -1.96
C GLU A 276 -0.89 6.83 -1.89
N ALA A 277 -2.18 7.01 -1.68
CA ALA A 277 -2.86 8.30 -1.64
C ALA A 277 -4.17 8.19 -0.84
N VAL A 278 -4.69 9.32 -0.39
CA VAL A 278 -5.83 9.38 0.51
C VAL A 278 -7.12 8.86 -0.18
N PRO A 279 -7.81 7.86 0.38
CA PRO A 279 -9.08 7.40 -0.20
C PRO A 279 -10.23 8.37 0.11
N LEU A 280 -11.15 8.53 -0.84
CA LEU A 280 -12.43 9.21 -0.64
C LEU A 280 -13.53 8.20 -0.35
N MET A 281 -14.50 8.59 0.48
CA MET A 281 -15.66 7.80 0.82
C MET A 281 -16.93 8.46 0.25
N PHE A 282 -17.79 7.63 -0.36
CA PHE A 282 -19.01 8.10 -1.02
C PHE A 282 -20.20 7.26 -0.56
N ASP A 283 -21.38 7.88 -0.56
CA ASP A 283 -22.65 7.18 -0.42
C ASP A 283 -23.02 6.38 -1.70
N ASP A 284 -24.11 5.64 -1.64
CA ASP A 284 -24.58 4.81 -2.76
C ASP A 284 -24.96 5.63 -4.01
N CYS A 285 -25.28 6.90 -3.83
CA CYS A 285 -25.57 7.84 -4.92
C CYS A 285 -24.34 8.56 -5.47
N GLY A 286 -23.16 8.31 -4.87
CA GLY A 286 -21.90 8.95 -5.25
C GLY A 286 -21.67 10.31 -4.60
N GLY A 287 -22.49 10.69 -3.62
CA GLY A 287 -22.29 11.88 -2.80
C GLY A 287 -21.12 11.71 -1.82
N TYR A 288 -20.41 12.80 -1.55
CA TYR A 288 -19.28 12.79 -0.62
C TYR A 288 -19.72 12.50 0.82
N LEU A 289 -19.13 11.51 1.46
CA LEU A 289 -19.27 11.20 2.87
C LEU A 289 -18.10 11.71 3.70
N ASP A 290 -16.89 11.25 3.39
CA ASP A 290 -15.66 11.57 4.13
C ASP A 290 -14.42 11.20 3.29
N PHE A 291 -13.25 11.32 3.90
CA PHE A 291 -11.96 10.82 3.38
C PHE A 291 -11.27 9.95 4.42
N GLY A 292 -10.26 9.20 4.03
CA GLY A 292 -9.45 8.39 4.95
C GLY A 292 -8.63 9.24 5.90
N ARG A 293 -9.23 9.69 7.02
CA ARG A 293 -8.64 10.64 7.98
C ARG A 293 -7.35 10.13 8.59
N ASP A 294 -7.28 8.82 8.82
CA ASP A 294 -6.12 8.17 9.44
C ASP A 294 -5.06 7.73 8.41
N TYR A 295 -5.29 8.00 7.12
CA TYR A 295 -4.31 7.65 6.10
C TYR A 295 -3.03 8.45 6.31
N PRO A 296 -1.82 7.82 6.27
CA PRO A 296 -0.57 8.47 6.68
C PRO A 296 -0.30 9.82 6.00
N THR A 297 -0.57 9.95 4.69
CA THR A 297 -0.27 11.17 3.93
C THR A 297 -1.17 12.36 4.25
N THR A 298 -2.13 12.22 5.18
CA THR A 298 -2.93 13.34 5.72
C THR A 298 -2.22 14.14 6.82
N ARG A 299 -1.04 13.69 7.26
CA ARG A 299 -0.27 14.28 8.36
C ARG A 299 1.21 14.47 8.04
N ASN A 300 1.90 15.25 8.86
CA ASN A 300 3.34 15.47 8.75
C ASN A 300 4.09 14.15 8.82
N LEU A 301 5.17 14.01 8.03
CA LEU A 301 5.99 12.80 7.90
C LEU A 301 5.20 11.55 7.46
N GLY A 302 3.97 11.72 6.98
CA GLY A 302 3.14 10.61 6.55
C GLY A 302 3.71 9.86 5.33
N LYS A 303 4.40 10.56 4.42
CA LYS A 303 5.13 9.90 3.32
C LYS A 303 6.26 9.01 3.84
N ASN A 304 6.96 9.43 4.89
CA ASN A 304 8.00 8.63 5.55
C ASN A 304 7.44 7.34 6.14
N GLU A 305 6.28 7.42 6.79
CA GLU A 305 5.60 6.26 7.38
C GLU A 305 5.26 5.23 6.29
N VAL A 306 4.69 5.66 5.16
CA VAL A 306 4.40 4.80 4.02
C VAL A 306 5.67 4.16 3.45
N ILE A 307 6.75 4.93 3.27
CA ILE A 307 8.02 4.40 2.76
C ILE A 307 8.59 3.33 3.70
N ARG A 308 8.60 3.58 5.02
CA ARG A 308 9.08 2.60 6.01
C ARG A 308 8.26 1.32 5.99
N ASP A 309 6.94 1.44 5.89
CA ASP A 309 6.05 0.28 5.79
C ASP A 309 6.33 -0.53 4.49
N TRP A 310 6.55 0.13 3.37
CA TRP A 310 6.95 -0.54 2.13
C TRP A 310 8.33 -1.19 2.22
N LYS A 311 9.31 -0.53 2.85
CA LYS A 311 10.66 -1.11 3.08
C LYS A 311 10.57 -2.36 3.94
N ALA A 312 9.81 -2.33 5.02
CA ALA A 312 9.60 -3.49 5.88
C ALA A 312 8.88 -4.64 5.15
N ALA A 313 7.94 -4.30 4.25
CA ALA A 313 7.16 -5.26 3.49
C ALA A 313 7.95 -5.94 2.36
N MET A 314 8.77 -5.17 1.63
CA MET A 314 9.38 -5.60 0.37
C MET A 314 10.87 -5.93 0.51
N LEU A 315 11.53 -5.50 1.59
CA LEU A 315 12.98 -5.62 1.80
C LEU A 315 13.78 -5.22 0.53
N PRO A 316 13.59 -4.00 0.00
CA PRO A 316 14.16 -3.60 -1.28
C PRO A 316 15.68 -3.43 -1.19
N GLU A 317 16.36 -3.67 -2.31
CA GLU A 317 17.79 -3.36 -2.45
C GLU A 317 18.06 -1.86 -2.44
N ARG A 318 17.13 -1.09 -3.03
CA ARG A 318 17.26 0.36 -3.22
C ARG A 318 15.89 1.02 -3.15
N VAL A 319 15.88 2.24 -2.62
CA VAL A 319 14.69 3.09 -2.53
C VAL A 319 15.03 4.49 -3.01
N VAL A 320 14.26 5.01 -3.96
CA VAL A 320 14.35 6.41 -4.41
C VAL A 320 13.02 7.11 -4.20
N MET A 321 13.05 8.39 -3.86
CA MET A 321 11.90 9.28 -3.88
C MET A 321 12.14 10.41 -4.88
N ILE A 322 11.11 10.73 -5.68
CA ILE A 322 11.08 11.79 -6.68
C ILE A 322 9.89 12.69 -6.35
N GLY A 323 10.12 13.98 -6.19
CA GLY A 323 9.03 14.93 -5.91
C GLY A 323 9.50 16.39 -5.88
N ASP A 324 8.52 17.31 -5.86
CA ASP A 324 8.74 18.74 -5.92
C ASP A 324 8.45 19.45 -4.59
N GLY A 325 7.81 18.73 -3.64
CA GLY A 325 7.33 19.28 -2.38
C GLY A 325 8.28 19.12 -1.20
N VAL A 326 8.07 19.93 -0.15
CA VAL A 326 8.79 19.79 1.12
C VAL A 326 8.48 18.45 1.79
N SER A 327 7.24 17.96 1.68
CA SER A 327 6.86 16.65 2.20
C SER A 327 7.60 15.47 1.51
N ASP A 328 8.08 15.69 0.26
CA ASP A 328 8.92 14.72 -0.44
C ASP A 328 10.36 14.80 0.07
N LEU A 329 10.88 16.02 0.25
CA LEU A 329 12.20 16.25 0.83
C LEU A 329 12.32 15.66 2.25
N GLU A 330 11.26 15.72 3.06
CA GLU A 330 11.21 15.12 4.40
C GLU A 330 11.47 13.60 4.38
N THR A 331 11.22 12.93 3.24
CA THR A 331 11.47 11.48 3.11
C THR A 331 12.95 11.11 2.96
N ARG A 332 13.83 12.08 2.72
CA ARG A 332 15.26 11.87 2.45
C ARG A 332 15.97 10.96 3.45
N PRO A 333 15.69 11.00 4.77
CA PRO A 333 16.31 10.07 5.73
C PRO A 333 15.87 8.60 5.56
N ASP A 334 14.76 8.33 4.88
CA ASP A 334 14.18 7.00 4.72
C ASP A 334 14.46 6.36 3.36
N VAL A 335 15.11 7.09 2.43
CA VAL A 335 15.42 6.64 1.07
C VAL A 335 16.92 6.68 0.80
N ASP A 336 17.41 5.94 -0.19
CA ASP A 336 18.81 5.94 -0.59
C ASP A 336 19.15 7.14 -1.49
N LEU A 337 18.14 7.72 -2.14
CA LEU A 337 18.29 8.89 -3.01
C LEU A 337 16.99 9.68 -3.05
N PHE A 338 17.06 10.97 -2.78
CA PHE A 338 15.99 11.91 -3.04
C PHE A 338 16.31 12.77 -4.27
N ILE A 339 15.44 12.70 -5.29
CA ILE A 339 15.54 13.50 -6.51
C ILE A 339 14.47 14.60 -6.46
N GLY A 340 14.89 15.84 -6.28
CA GLY A 340 14.02 16.99 -6.36
C GLY A 340 13.67 17.29 -7.82
N TYR A 341 12.38 17.49 -8.10
CA TYR A 341 11.86 17.82 -9.42
C TYR A 341 11.36 19.25 -9.47
N GLY A 342 11.86 20.02 -10.45
CA GLY A 342 11.53 21.45 -10.62
C GLY A 342 10.91 21.79 -11.97
N GLY A 343 10.45 20.80 -12.72
CA GLY A 343 9.94 21.02 -14.08
C GLY A 343 8.56 21.67 -14.15
N VAL A 344 7.75 21.52 -13.12
CA VAL A 344 6.42 22.15 -13.00
C VAL A 344 6.46 23.30 -12.00
N VAL A 345 6.83 23.00 -10.76
CA VAL A 345 7.01 23.99 -9.69
C VAL A 345 8.40 23.87 -9.11
N SER A 346 9.14 24.99 -9.09
CA SER A 346 10.48 25.02 -8.50
C SER A 346 10.41 25.59 -7.08
N ARG A 347 10.74 24.79 -6.08
CA ARG A 347 10.78 25.18 -4.67
C ARG A 347 12.22 25.22 -4.17
N ARG A 348 12.67 26.39 -3.73
CA ARG A 348 14.06 26.62 -3.30
C ARG A 348 14.50 25.62 -2.21
N ALA A 349 13.65 25.35 -1.21
CA ALA A 349 13.98 24.42 -0.14
C ALA A 349 14.23 23.00 -0.66
N VAL A 350 13.47 22.55 -1.66
CA VAL A 350 13.64 21.24 -2.29
C VAL A 350 14.89 21.21 -3.15
N GLN A 351 15.14 22.26 -3.92
CA GLN A 351 16.34 22.40 -4.74
C GLN A 351 17.63 22.36 -3.92
N GLU A 352 17.66 23.06 -2.78
CA GLU A 352 18.83 23.13 -1.89
C GLU A 352 19.01 21.84 -1.05
N GLY A 353 17.91 21.15 -0.74
CA GLY A 353 17.91 19.94 0.12
C GLY A 353 18.02 18.61 -0.62
N ALA A 354 17.80 18.57 -1.93
CA ALA A 354 17.80 17.33 -2.72
C ALA A 354 19.21 16.77 -2.94
N ASP A 355 19.33 15.46 -3.01
CA ASP A 355 20.58 14.80 -3.40
C ASP A 355 20.89 15.01 -4.89
N ARG A 356 19.83 15.11 -5.70
CA ARG A 356 19.86 15.49 -7.11
C ARG A 356 18.69 16.40 -7.41
N TRP A 357 18.90 17.38 -8.29
CA TRP A 357 17.89 18.28 -8.79
C TRP A 357 17.76 18.16 -10.29
N VAL A 358 16.53 17.98 -10.81
CA VAL A 358 16.24 17.85 -12.23
C VAL A 358 15.08 18.76 -12.64
N LEU A 359 15.09 19.21 -13.90
CA LEU A 359 14.01 19.99 -14.50
C LEU A 359 13.17 19.15 -15.48
N GLY A 360 13.65 17.98 -15.87
CA GLY A 360 12.95 17.05 -16.74
C GLY A 360 12.94 15.63 -16.19
N LEU A 361 11.81 14.93 -16.30
CA LEU A 361 11.72 13.51 -15.89
C LEU A 361 12.66 12.62 -16.71
N SER A 362 13.03 13.01 -17.92
CA SER A 362 14.00 12.33 -18.77
C SER A 362 15.43 12.33 -18.23
N GLU A 363 15.73 13.21 -17.26
CA GLU A 363 17.05 13.27 -16.63
C GLU A 363 17.21 12.24 -15.50
N ILE A 364 16.11 11.70 -14.97
CA ILE A 364 16.12 10.81 -13.79
C ILE A 364 16.86 9.48 -14.05
N PRO A 365 16.69 8.79 -15.21
CA PRO A 365 17.34 7.50 -15.47
C PRO A 365 18.85 7.47 -15.23
N GLN A 366 19.57 8.54 -15.59
CA GLN A 366 21.02 8.64 -15.38
C GLN A 366 21.43 8.63 -13.90
N HIS A 367 20.55 9.05 -13.00
CA HIS A 367 20.82 9.08 -11.56
C HIS A 367 20.49 7.76 -10.86
N LEU A 368 19.68 6.89 -11.49
CA LEU A 368 19.30 5.58 -10.94
C LEU A 368 20.43 4.55 -11.04
N GLY A 369 21.31 4.65 -12.06
CA GLY A 369 22.46 3.75 -12.27
C GLY A 369 23.71 4.12 -11.48
N ALA A 370 23.86 5.37 -11.03
CA ALA A 370 25.07 5.89 -10.38
C ALA A 370 25.22 5.51 -8.90
N LEU A 371 24.34 4.68 -8.36
CA LEU A 371 24.34 4.26 -6.95
C LEU A 371 25.05 2.92 -6.71
N SER A 372 25.85 2.42 -7.67
CA SER A 372 26.77 1.31 -7.44
C SER A 372 27.95 1.77 -6.57
N ASP A 373 28.13 1.12 -5.41
CA ASP A 373 29.38 1.01 -4.62
C ASP A 373 29.77 2.08 -3.61
N LYS A 374 28.83 2.72 -2.88
CA LYS A 374 29.26 3.57 -1.74
C LYS A 374 29.06 3.01 -0.34
N PHE A 375 28.54 1.80 -0.14
CA PHE A 375 28.33 1.23 1.20
C PHE A 375 28.75 -0.24 1.35
N ILE A 376 29.99 -0.58 0.93
CA ILE A 376 30.60 -1.87 1.27
C ILE A 376 31.94 -1.67 2.00
N ASP A 377 32.18 -0.62 2.72
CA ASP A 377 33.37 -0.52 3.56
C ASP A 377 33.19 0.47 4.71
N GLU A 378 32.45 0.06 5.75
CA GLU A 378 32.77 0.40 7.14
C GLU A 378 32.32 -0.76 8.03
N PRO A 379 33.26 -1.52 8.64
CA PRO A 379 32.91 -2.44 9.72
C PRO A 379 32.41 -1.63 10.92
N PRO A 380 31.49 -2.20 11.74
CA PRO A 380 30.97 -1.49 12.90
C PRO A 380 32.14 -1.08 13.81
N PRO A 381 32.09 0.11 14.45
CA PRO A 381 33.15 0.56 15.32
C PRO A 381 33.38 -0.48 16.43
N GLY A 382 34.62 -0.94 16.54
CA GLY A 382 35.06 -1.99 17.42
C GLY A 382 34.63 -1.70 18.86
N GLY A 383 33.90 -2.63 19.44
CA GLY A 383 33.70 -2.72 20.87
C GLY A 383 35.08 -2.92 21.52
N SER A 384 35.51 -1.95 22.32
CA SER A 384 36.66 -2.05 23.18
C SER A 384 36.52 -3.27 24.08
N ALA A 385 37.48 -4.18 23.97
CA ALA A 385 37.73 -5.23 24.94
C ALA A 385 37.90 -4.59 26.32
N ILE A 386 37.08 -5.00 27.27
CA ILE A 386 37.38 -4.82 28.70
C ILE A 386 38.13 -6.08 29.08
N GLU A 387 39.45 -5.91 29.32
CA GLU A 387 40.27 -6.87 30.04
C GLU A 387 39.90 -6.87 31.51
N LEU A 388 39.80 -8.08 32.08
CA LEU A 388 39.64 -8.55 33.46
C LEU A 388 38.23 -8.64 34.01
#